data_31c0968bdd59a4391d99080e7204c0ec
#
_entry.id   31c0968bdd59a4391d99080e7204c0ec
#
_cell.length_a   1.000
_cell.length_b   1.000
_cell.length_c   1.000
_cell.angle_alpha   90.00
_cell.angle_beta   90.00
_cell.angle_gamma   90.00
#
_symmetry.space_group_name_H-M   'P 1'
#
loop_
_entity.id
_entity.type
_entity.pdbx_description
1 polymer ?
#
loop_
_entity_poly.entity_id
_entity_poly.type
_entity_poly.pdbx_seq_one_letter_code
_entity_poly.pdbx_strand_id
1 'polypeptide(L)'
;AFVCDEKLCETRSFYPEKGFYRAKSSVGDHDVVVIKDPNVGLFSFDAKIWDDLITTFQSRHIHHSKNPQVEYVMCIYNHGPKAGASIEHPHAQIFASPIVPNYIQKELDGAQRYFNNNGVSVYKDILQHEIQEKVRVIAENEHFLAFTFYAARFPFETWVMPKIHSGHFENINKTTRKSLCNIMRKVLGMINETLKNPSINFWIHCLPTTYEDTKHYSWHIEIAPRVSRYGGYELGSGVVIDVVSPEKAAAYLRKNA
;
A
#
# COMPACT_ATOMS: atom_id res chain seq x y z
N ALA A 1 4.91 -5.04 18.13
CA ALA A 1 4.27 -6.22 17.55
C ALA A 1 2.81 -6.23 18.00
N PHE A 2 1.89 -6.33 17.04
CA PHE A 2 0.49 -6.61 17.37
C PHE A 2 0.37 -8.11 17.62
N VAL A 3 -0.04 -8.49 18.82
CA VAL A 3 -0.36 -9.87 19.16
C VAL A 3 -1.86 -9.96 19.21
N CYS A 4 -2.47 -10.60 18.20
CA CYS A 4 -3.89 -10.79 18.08
C CYS A 4 -4.27 -12.22 18.52
N ASP A 5 -4.12 -12.51 19.82
CA ASP A 5 -4.59 -13.73 20.44
C ASP A 5 -5.46 -13.35 21.63
N GLU A 6 -6.74 -13.76 21.63
CA GLU A 6 -7.68 -13.45 22.70
C GLU A 6 -7.15 -13.88 24.07
N LYS A 7 -6.42 -15.01 24.14
CA LYS A 7 -5.80 -15.50 25.39
C LYS A 7 -4.62 -14.61 25.84
N LEU A 8 -3.93 -13.96 24.91
CA LEU A 8 -2.85 -13.00 25.23
C LEU A 8 -3.38 -11.61 25.59
N CYS A 9 -4.64 -11.29 25.27
CA CYS A 9 -5.30 -10.08 25.75
C CYS A 9 -5.47 -10.04 27.26
N GLU A 10 -5.69 -11.20 27.91
CA GLU A 10 -5.78 -11.31 29.37
C GLU A 10 -4.44 -11.08 30.08
N THR A 11 -3.31 -11.26 29.42
CA THR A 11 -1.97 -11.07 30.00
C THR A 11 -1.45 -9.64 29.91
N ARG A 12 -2.22 -8.68 29.39
CA ARG A 12 -1.85 -7.26 29.24
C ARG A 12 -1.68 -6.51 30.56
N SER A 13 -2.14 -7.07 31.67
CA SER A 13 -1.87 -6.54 33.01
C SER A 13 -0.38 -6.49 33.38
N PHE A 14 0.50 -7.22 32.66
CA PHE A 14 1.93 -7.24 32.90
C PHE A 14 2.71 -6.05 32.37
N TYR A 15 2.20 -5.32 31.39
CA TYR A 15 2.90 -4.17 30.82
C TYR A 15 2.04 -2.90 30.97
N PRO A 16 2.26 -2.13 32.04
CA PRO A 16 1.53 -0.89 32.25
C PRO A 16 1.86 0.12 31.13
N GLU A 17 0.89 1.02 30.83
CA GLU A 17 1.07 2.11 29.86
C GLU A 17 2.18 3.07 30.29
N LYS A 18 2.57 3.05 31.58
CA LYS A 18 3.66 3.86 32.17
C LYS A 18 4.72 2.93 32.75
N GLY A 19 5.96 3.09 32.33
CA GLY A 19 7.08 2.31 32.82
C GLY A 19 8.22 2.25 31.81
N PHE A 20 9.27 1.49 32.14
CA PHE A 20 10.41 1.27 31.23
C PHE A 20 9.97 0.53 29.96
N TYR A 21 9.20 -0.54 30.15
CA TYR A 21 8.53 -1.25 29.05
C TYR A 21 7.08 -0.76 28.96
N ARG A 22 6.70 -0.20 27.80
CA ARG A 22 5.37 0.34 27.57
C ARG A 22 4.56 -0.57 26.67
N ALA A 23 3.31 -0.81 27.05
CA ALA A 23 2.32 -1.45 26.20
C ALA A 23 1.11 -0.53 26.04
N LYS A 24 0.52 -0.49 24.86
CA LYS A 24 -0.75 0.16 24.59
C LYS A 24 -1.76 -0.92 24.23
N SER A 25 -3.00 -0.82 24.68
CA SER A 25 -4.06 -1.71 24.25
C SER A 25 -4.21 -1.63 22.73
N SER A 26 -4.28 -2.80 22.09
CA SER A 26 -4.53 -2.90 20.66
C SER A 26 -6.05 -2.82 20.42
N VAL A 27 -6.63 -1.68 20.75
CA VAL A 27 -8.02 -1.36 20.43
C VAL A 27 -8.06 -1.00 18.96
N GLY A 28 -8.84 -1.74 18.17
CA GLY A 28 -8.94 -1.51 16.74
C GLY A 28 -9.77 -2.62 16.11
N ASP A 29 -9.92 -2.56 14.80
CA ASP A 29 -10.71 -3.50 14.03
C ASP A 29 -9.87 -4.14 12.93
N HIS A 30 -10.26 -5.36 12.55
CA HIS A 30 -9.66 -6.07 11.42
C HIS A 30 -10.79 -6.68 10.58
N ASP A 31 -10.97 -6.16 9.37
CA ASP A 31 -11.94 -6.69 8.42
C ASP A 31 -11.27 -7.62 7.43
N VAL A 32 -11.96 -8.69 7.07
CA VAL A 32 -11.62 -9.56 5.94
C VAL A 32 -12.65 -9.35 4.83
N VAL A 33 -12.19 -8.88 3.68
CA VAL A 33 -13.02 -8.64 2.49
C VAL A 33 -12.92 -9.84 1.55
N VAL A 34 -13.88 -10.74 1.64
CA VAL A 34 -13.88 -12.00 0.88
C VAL A 34 -14.41 -11.77 -0.54
N ILE A 35 -13.67 -12.20 -1.57
CA ILE A 35 -14.14 -12.20 -2.95
C ILE A 35 -15.15 -13.34 -3.12
N LYS A 36 -16.31 -13.04 -3.70
CA LYS A 36 -17.44 -13.98 -3.77
C LYS A 36 -17.09 -15.30 -4.46
N ASP A 37 -16.35 -15.26 -5.57
CA ASP A 37 -15.93 -16.46 -6.29
C ASP A 37 -14.57 -16.94 -5.79
N PRO A 38 -14.49 -18.14 -5.18
CA PRO A 38 -13.24 -18.68 -4.66
C PRO A 38 -12.22 -19.05 -5.75
N ASN A 39 -12.66 -19.20 -7.00
CA ASN A 39 -11.81 -19.65 -8.11
C ASN A 39 -11.19 -18.48 -8.90
N VAL A 40 -11.57 -17.24 -8.60
CA VAL A 40 -11.05 -16.04 -9.28
C VAL A 40 -9.77 -15.57 -8.58
N GLY A 41 -8.60 -15.75 -9.23
CA GLY A 41 -7.34 -15.20 -8.72
C GLY A 41 -7.19 -13.69 -8.96
N LEU A 42 -6.29 -13.03 -8.20
CA LEU A 42 -6.03 -11.57 -8.27
C LEU A 42 -5.84 -11.06 -9.71
N PHE A 43 -5.10 -11.77 -10.53
CA PHE A 43 -4.78 -11.39 -11.90
C PHE A 43 -5.95 -11.53 -12.87
N SER A 44 -7.02 -12.23 -12.45
CA SER A 44 -8.24 -12.43 -13.23
C SER A 44 -9.41 -11.56 -12.76
N PHE A 45 -9.18 -10.66 -11.80
CA PHE A 45 -10.23 -9.74 -11.35
C PHE A 45 -10.70 -8.87 -12.49
N ASP A 46 -12.00 -8.93 -12.78
CA ASP A 46 -12.65 -8.08 -13.77
C ASP A 46 -12.87 -6.65 -13.22
N ALA A 47 -13.45 -5.78 -14.05
CA ALA A 47 -13.72 -4.40 -13.67
C ALA A 47 -14.71 -4.28 -12.52
N LYS A 48 -15.65 -5.23 -12.40
CA LYS A 48 -16.66 -5.23 -11.35
C LYS A 48 -16.05 -5.62 -10.01
N ILE A 49 -15.26 -6.69 -9.97
CA ILE A 49 -14.57 -7.14 -8.75
C ILE A 49 -13.66 -6.03 -8.22
N TRP A 50 -12.92 -5.37 -9.10
CA TRP A 50 -12.08 -4.23 -8.71
C TRP A 50 -12.90 -3.05 -8.18
N ASP A 51 -14.02 -2.68 -8.83
CA ASP A 51 -14.88 -1.57 -8.35
C ASP A 51 -15.50 -1.91 -6.99
N ASP A 52 -15.97 -3.14 -6.82
CA ASP A 52 -16.53 -3.63 -5.56
C ASP A 52 -15.47 -3.61 -4.43
N LEU A 53 -14.23 -4.08 -4.71
CA LEU A 53 -13.13 -4.09 -3.75
C LEU A 53 -12.73 -2.68 -3.31
N ILE A 54 -12.48 -1.77 -4.27
CA ILE A 54 -12.09 -0.40 -3.96
C ILE A 54 -13.23 0.36 -3.26
N THR A 55 -14.49 0.13 -3.65
CA THR A 55 -15.67 0.69 -2.96
C THR A 55 -15.74 0.20 -1.51
N THR A 56 -15.45 -1.09 -1.29
CA THR A 56 -15.41 -1.66 0.06
C THR A 56 -14.28 -1.04 0.88
N PHE A 57 -13.09 -0.90 0.33
CA PHE A 57 -11.97 -0.21 0.99
C PHE A 57 -12.35 1.21 1.41
N GLN A 58 -12.95 2.01 0.51
CA GLN A 58 -13.41 3.36 0.82
C GLN A 58 -14.44 3.38 1.95
N SER A 59 -15.49 2.56 1.82
CA SER A 59 -16.59 2.55 2.78
C SER A 59 -16.14 2.10 4.17
N ARG A 60 -15.26 1.11 4.24
CA ARG A 60 -14.71 0.64 5.51
C ARG A 60 -13.70 1.61 6.10
N HIS A 61 -12.87 2.25 5.27
CA HIS A 61 -11.98 3.32 5.72
C HIS A 61 -12.78 4.45 6.39
N ILE A 62 -13.83 4.96 5.72
CA ILE A 62 -14.73 5.97 6.27
C ILE A 62 -15.44 5.49 7.55
N HIS A 63 -15.80 4.21 7.61
CA HIS A 63 -16.44 3.64 8.81
C HIS A 63 -15.49 3.66 9.99
N HIS A 64 -14.27 3.13 9.82
CA HIS A 64 -13.28 3.04 10.89
C HIS A 64 -12.74 4.39 11.33
N SER A 65 -12.63 5.36 10.41
CA SER A 65 -12.20 6.73 10.73
C SER A 65 -13.15 7.48 11.67
N LYS A 66 -14.38 7.00 11.86
CA LYS A 66 -15.33 7.57 12.84
C LYS A 66 -15.05 7.13 14.26
N ASN A 67 -14.26 6.08 14.46
CA ASN A 67 -13.85 5.65 15.79
C ASN A 67 -12.68 6.51 16.28
N PRO A 68 -12.83 7.31 17.34
CA PRO A 68 -11.79 8.21 17.83
C PRO A 68 -10.54 7.49 18.37
N GLN A 69 -10.61 6.18 18.56
CA GLN A 69 -9.49 5.36 18.98
C GLN A 69 -8.65 4.85 17.79
N VAL A 70 -9.13 5.01 16.56
CA VAL A 70 -8.42 4.60 15.34
C VAL A 70 -7.63 5.78 14.80
N GLU A 71 -6.32 5.65 14.79
CA GLU A 71 -5.41 6.66 14.25
C GLU A 71 -5.02 6.37 12.78
N TYR A 72 -5.05 5.10 12.35
CA TYR A 72 -4.66 4.72 11.00
C TYR A 72 -5.48 3.53 10.47
N VAL A 73 -5.86 3.61 9.19
CA VAL A 73 -6.53 2.52 8.46
C VAL A 73 -5.68 2.09 7.29
N MET A 74 -5.31 0.82 7.23
CA MET A 74 -4.50 0.24 6.15
C MET A 74 -5.29 -0.83 5.41
N CYS A 75 -5.47 -0.64 4.11
CA CYS A 75 -6.06 -1.63 3.22
C CYS A 75 -4.93 -2.41 2.53
N ILE A 76 -4.96 -3.74 2.60
CA ILE A 76 -3.94 -4.61 2.03
C ILE A 76 -4.55 -5.77 1.24
N TYR A 77 -3.76 -6.32 0.34
CA TYR A 77 -4.04 -7.58 -0.34
C TYR A 77 -2.79 -8.46 -0.37
N ASN A 78 -2.95 -9.73 -0.02
CA ASN A 78 -1.89 -10.72 -0.09
C ASN A 78 -2.29 -11.80 -1.10
N HIS A 79 -1.45 -12.02 -2.12
CA HIS A 79 -1.64 -13.04 -3.13
C HIS A 79 -0.48 -14.04 -3.12
N GLY A 80 -0.79 -15.30 -2.96
CA GLY A 80 0.17 -16.40 -3.00
C GLY A 80 0.97 -16.59 -1.69
N PRO A 81 1.58 -17.77 -1.52
CA PRO A 81 2.17 -18.19 -0.24
C PRO A 81 3.38 -17.37 0.18
N LYS A 82 4.21 -16.88 -0.77
CA LYS A 82 5.36 -16.03 -0.45
C LYS A 82 4.98 -14.63 0.02
N ALA A 83 3.73 -14.22 -0.24
CA ALA A 83 3.18 -12.95 0.22
C ALA A 83 2.43 -13.07 1.55
N GLY A 84 2.43 -14.26 2.19
CA GLY A 84 1.76 -14.49 3.45
C GLY A 84 0.25 -14.76 3.32
N ALA A 85 -0.24 -15.09 2.12
CA ALA A 85 -1.61 -15.57 1.95
C ALA A 85 -1.71 -16.99 2.53
N SER A 86 -2.34 -17.12 3.69
CA SER A 86 -2.53 -18.40 4.40
C SER A 86 -3.81 -19.14 3.99
N ILE A 87 -4.74 -18.43 3.35
CA ILE A 87 -6.03 -18.93 2.87
C ILE A 87 -6.06 -18.74 1.36
N GLU A 88 -6.37 -19.80 0.62
CA GLU A 88 -6.40 -19.77 -0.85
C GLU A 88 -7.57 -18.96 -1.40
N HIS A 89 -8.71 -18.95 -0.69
CA HIS A 89 -9.86 -18.14 -1.09
C HIS A 89 -9.47 -16.66 -1.16
N PRO A 90 -9.61 -15.99 -2.32
CA PRO A 90 -9.16 -14.63 -2.51
C PRO A 90 -9.83 -13.65 -1.54
N HIS A 91 -9.02 -12.91 -0.82
CA HIS A 91 -9.51 -11.94 0.16
C HIS A 91 -8.53 -10.79 0.33
N ALA A 92 -9.07 -9.63 0.65
CA ALA A 92 -8.32 -8.47 1.12
C ALA A 92 -8.50 -8.29 2.62
N GLN A 93 -7.68 -7.45 3.23
CA GLN A 93 -7.74 -7.16 4.64
C GLN A 93 -7.69 -5.65 4.89
N ILE A 94 -8.39 -5.21 5.93
CA ILE A 94 -8.38 -3.83 6.38
C ILE A 94 -8.06 -3.82 7.86
N PHE A 95 -6.97 -3.14 8.23
CA PHE A 95 -6.55 -2.98 9.61
C PHE A 95 -6.84 -1.56 10.06
N ALA A 96 -7.68 -1.40 11.08
CA ALA A 96 -7.90 -0.15 11.78
C ALA A 96 -7.09 -0.16 13.09
N SER A 97 -6.15 0.73 13.22
CA SER A 97 -5.11 0.70 14.25
C SER A 97 -5.17 1.93 15.16
N PRO A 98 -4.96 1.77 16.49
CA PRO A 98 -4.88 2.89 17.43
C PRO A 98 -3.51 3.59 17.41
N ILE A 99 -2.67 3.28 16.45
CA ILE A 99 -1.35 3.91 16.26
C ILE A 99 -1.10 4.12 14.77
N VAL A 100 -0.42 5.21 14.44
CA VAL A 100 0.19 5.39 13.12
C VAL A 100 1.43 4.48 13.04
N PRO A 101 1.54 3.57 12.05
CA PRO A 101 2.71 2.73 11.91
C PRO A 101 3.99 3.56 11.71
N ASN A 102 5.10 3.13 12.32
CA ASN A 102 6.38 3.85 12.24
C ASN A 102 6.85 4.12 10.81
N TYR A 103 6.52 3.23 9.88
CA TYR A 103 6.87 3.41 8.46
C TYR A 103 6.12 4.60 7.87
N ILE A 104 4.82 4.67 8.10
CA ILE A 104 3.96 5.80 7.67
C ILE A 104 4.41 7.10 8.35
N GLN A 105 4.72 7.07 9.65
CA GLN A 105 5.21 8.25 10.35
C GLN A 105 6.50 8.80 9.73
N LYS A 106 7.44 7.92 9.33
CA LYS A 106 8.67 8.34 8.64
C LYS A 106 8.40 8.97 7.27
N GLU A 107 7.42 8.45 6.53
CA GLU A 107 6.99 9.06 5.26
C GLU A 107 6.40 10.45 5.47
N LEU A 108 5.49 10.58 6.43
CA LEU A 108 4.88 11.86 6.80
C LEU A 108 5.93 12.89 7.22
N ASP A 109 6.83 12.52 8.13
CA ASP A 109 7.90 13.38 8.62
C ASP A 109 8.87 13.79 7.49
N GLY A 110 9.17 12.84 6.59
CA GLY A 110 10.01 13.08 5.42
C GLY A 110 9.36 14.05 4.44
N ALA A 111 8.08 13.83 4.13
CA ALA A 111 7.30 14.67 3.25
C ALA A 111 7.14 16.09 3.82
N GLN A 112 6.87 16.22 5.12
CA GLN A 112 6.77 17.51 5.79
C GLN A 112 8.10 18.27 5.77
N ARG A 113 9.23 17.60 6.07
CA ARG A 113 10.56 18.24 5.98
C ARG A 113 10.86 18.70 4.57
N TYR A 114 10.56 17.88 3.56
CA TYR A 114 10.76 18.25 2.16
C TYR A 114 9.93 19.49 1.81
N PHE A 115 8.66 19.48 2.17
CA PHE A 115 7.75 20.62 1.92
C PHE A 115 8.22 21.90 2.60
N ASN A 116 8.68 21.83 3.85
CA ASN A 116 9.21 22.98 4.58
C ASN A 116 10.45 23.58 3.91
N ASN A 117 11.29 22.74 3.31
CA ASN A 117 12.54 23.19 2.69
C ASN A 117 12.35 23.68 1.23
N ASN A 118 11.37 23.13 0.51
CA ASN A 118 11.24 23.36 -0.93
C ASN A 118 9.92 24.08 -1.32
N GLY A 119 8.94 24.19 -0.41
CA GLY A 119 7.64 24.82 -0.68
C GLY A 119 6.70 23.98 -1.54
N VAL A 120 7.12 22.77 -1.93
CA VAL A 120 6.33 21.82 -2.75
C VAL A 120 6.33 20.42 -2.15
N SER A 121 5.35 19.61 -2.50
CA SER A 121 5.30 18.21 -2.07
C SER A 121 6.34 17.37 -2.80
N VAL A 122 7.05 16.50 -2.07
CA VAL A 122 7.96 15.51 -2.65
C VAL A 122 7.24 14.59 -3.64
N TYR A 123 5.99 14.22 -3.35
CA TYR A 123 5.17 13.38 -4.24
C TYR A 123 4.84 14.07 -5.56
N LYS A 124 4.63 15.39 -5.53
CA LYS A 124 4.42 16.18 -6.75
C LYS A 124 5.69 16.20 -7.60
N ASP A 125 6.84 16.42 -6.97
CA ASP A 125 8.12 16.45 -7.69
C ASP A 125 8.49 15.07 -8.24
N ILE A 126 8.27 14.00 -7.48
CA ILE A 126 8.41 12.60 -7.97
C ILE A 126 7.52 12.39 -9.20
N LEU A 127 6.23 12.73 -9.11
CA LEU A 127 5.28 12.53 -10.20
C LEU A 127 5.68 13.30 -11.45
N GLN A 128 6.09 14.58 -11.32
CA GLN A 128 6.55 15.39 -12.43
C GLN A 128 7.82 14.82 -13.07
N HIS A 129 8.78 14.40 -12.26
CA HIS A 129 10.01 13.78 -12.74
C HIS A 129 9.72 12.49 -13.53
N GLU A 130 8.88 11.60 -13.00
CA GLU A 130 8.53 10.36 -13.69
C GLU A 130 7.78 10.60 -15.01
N ILE A 131 6.89 11.62 -15.06
CA ILE A 131 6.18 12.01 -16.29
C ILE A 131 7.14 12.57 -17.33
N GLN A 132 8.16 13.33 -16.92
CA GLN A 132 9.15 13.92 -17.82
C GLN A 132 10.14 12.89 -18.36
N GLU A 133 10.75 12.11 -17.49
CA GLU A 133 11.79 11.15 -17.83
C GLU A 133 11.24 9.87 -18.48
N LYS A 134 10.06 9.41 -18.05
CA LYS A 134 9.38 8.21 -18.54
C LYS A 134 10.18 6.89 -18.42
N VAL A 135 11.35 6.92 -17.81
CA VAL A 135 12.24 5.75 -17.73
C VAL A 135 11.63 4.63 -16.91
N ARG A 136 11.03 4.99 -15.77
CA ARG A 136 10.41 4.03 -14.84
C ARG A 136 8.90 3.89 -14.98
N VAL A 137 8.25 4.69 -15.83
CA VAL A 137 6.79 4.61 -16.07
C VAL A 137 6.46 3.31 -16.80
N ILE A 138 5.47 2.57 -16.26
CA ILE A 138 4.98 1.32 -16.86
C ILE A 138 3.54 1.44 -17.39
N ALA A 139 2.72 2.28 -16.76
CA ALA A 139 1.35 2.54 -17.21
C ALA A 139 0.90 3.94 -16.80
N GLU A 140 -0.01 4.49 -17.57
CA GLU A 140 -0.59 5.80 -17.34
C GLU A 140 -2.04 5.81 -17.83
N ASN A 141 -2.90 6.55 -17.15
CA ASN A 141 -4.22 6.94 -17.62
C ASN A 141 -4.52 8.40 -17.22
N GLU A 142 -5.75 8.85 -17.41
CA GLU A 142 -6.14 10.22 -17.13
C GLU A 142 -5.82 10.66 -15.69
N HIS A 143 -6.08 9.79 -14.69
CA HIS A 143 -6.03 10.14 -13.27
C HIS A 143 -4.81 9.57 -12.52
N PHE A 144 -4.11 8.59 -13.08
CA PHE A 144 -3.05 7.86 -12.39
C PHE A 144 -1.80 7.65 -13.24
N LEU A 145 -0.68 7.60 -12.55
CA LEU A 145 0.61 7.16 -13.07
C LEU A 145 1.07 5.92 -12.29
N ALA A 146 1.54 4.89 -13.02
CA ALA A 146 2.18 3.71 -12.44
C ALA A 146 3.63 3.63 -12.90
N PHE A 147 4.56 3.49 -11.98
CA PHE A 147 6.00 3.45 -12.25
C PHE A 147 6.72 2.55 -11.23
N THR A 148 7.84 1.97 -11.63
CA THR A 148 8.73 1.26 -10.69
C THR A 148 9.44 2.29 -9.81
N PHE A 149 9.33 2.11 -8.49
CA PHE A 149 9.80 3.13 -7.54
C PHE A 149 11.34 3.19 -7.51
N TYR A 150 11.91 4.41 -7.54
CA TYR A 150 13.36 4.61 -7.56
C TYR A 150 14.08 3.97 -6.36
N ALA A 151 13.52 4.14 -5.16
CA ALA A 151 14.05 3.57 -3.93
C ALA A 151 13.32 2.26 -3.54
N ALA A 152 13.14 1.37 -4.54
CA ALA A 152 12.42 0.12 -4.36
C ALA A 152 13.03 -0.74 -3.25
N ARG A 153 12.16 -1.33 -2.42
CA ARG A 153 12.53 -2.30 -1.38
C ARG A 153 12.42 -3.74 -1.86
N PHE A 154 11.69 -3.93 -2.95
CA PHE A 154 11.47 -5.24 -3.57
C PHE A 154 11.68 -5.11 -5.08
N PRO A 155 12.33 -6.08 -5.72
CA PRO A 155 12.44 -6.09 -7.18
C PRO A 155 11.07 -5.97 -7.83
N PHE A 156 10.94 -5.09 -8.83
CA PHE A 156 9.68 -4.75 -9.50
C PHE A 156 8.66 -4.02 -8.61
N GLU A 157 9.05 -3.50 -7.46
CA GLU A 157 8.15 -2.66 -6.66
C GLU A 157 7.60 -1.52 -7.51
N THR A 158 6.28 -1.44 -7.54
CA THR A 158 5.55 -0.49 -8.40
C THR A 158 4.66 0.39 -7.56
N TRP A 159 4.73 1.69 -7.78
CA TRP A 159 3.82 2.65 -7.19
C TRP A 159 2.74 3.05 -8.18
N VAL A 160 1.51 3.17 -7.71
CA VAL A 160 0.38 3.76 -8.44
C VAL A 160 -0.05 5.01 -7.70
N MET A 161 0.17 6.17 -8.33
CA MET A 161 -0.07 7.47 -7.72
C MET A 161 -1.16 8.25 -8.46
N PRO A 162 -2.04 8.98 -7.74
CA PRO A 162 -2.96 9.91 -8.36
C PRO A 162 -2.20 11.12 -8.93
N LYS A 163 -2.58 11.57 -10.11
CA LYS A 163 -2.02 12.79 -10.74
C LYS A 163 -2.50 14.06 -10.06
N ILE A 164 -3.67 14.02 -9.44
CA ILE A 164 -4.19 15.10 -8.61
C ILE A 164 -3.82 14.78 -7.16
N HIS A 165 -3.09 15.71 -6.56
CA HIS A 165 -2.65 15.58 -5.18
C HIS A 165 -3.82 15.46 -4.22
N SER A 166 -3.80 14.44 -3.35
CA SER A 166 -4.73 14.21 -2.24
C SER A 166 -4.07 13.29 -1.23
N GLY A 167 -4.25 13.57 0.05
CA GLY A 167 -3.76 12.71 1.13
C GLY A 167 -4.74 11.59 1.51
N HIS A 168 -5.99 11.68 1.09
CA HIS A 168 -7.10 10.83 1.49
C HIS A 168 -7.60 9.95 0.35
N PHE A 169 -7.28 8.66 0.41
CA PHE A 169 -7.74 7.66 -0.54
C PHE A 169 -9.27 7.53 -0.58
N GLU A 170 -9.91 7.60 0.58
CA GLU A 170 -11.36 7.43 0.73
C GLU A 170 -12.19 8.50 0.02
N ASN A 171 -11.58 9.63 -0.33
CA ASN A 171 -12.26 10.76 -0.97
C ASN A 171 -12.32 10.67 -2.51
N ILE A 172 -11.74 9.62 -3.14
CA ILE A 172 -11.82 9.49 -4.60
C ILE A 172 -13.27 9.28 -5.05
N ASN A 173 -13.67 10.00 -6.10
CA ASN A 173 -15.00 9.89 -6.68
C ASN A 173 -15.12 8.66 -7.61
N LYS A 174 -16.33 8.41 -8.10
CA LYS A 174 -16.63 7.26 -8.96
C LYS A 174 -15.79 7.22 -10.26
N THR A 175 -15.53 8.37 -10.87
CA THR A 175 -14.73 8.47 -12.12
C THR A 175 -13.27 8.12 -11.83
N THR A 176 -12.69 8.72 -10.79
CA THR A 176 -11.32 8.44 -10.35
C THR A 176 -11.18 6.97 -9.93
N ARG A 177 -12.16 6.41 -9.20
CA ARG A 177 -12.17 5.00 -8.81
C ARG A 177 -12.16 4.07 -10.01
N LYS A 178 -13.01 4.32 -11.03
CA LYS A 178 -13.00 3.54 -12.28
C LYS A 178 -11.64 3.60 -12.98
N SER A 179 -11.02 4.76 -13.00
CA SER A 179 -9.68 4.95 -13.56
C SER A 179 -8.62 4.17 -12.78
N LEU A 180 -8.72 4.14 -11.41
CA LEU A 180 -7.88 3.33 -10.55
C LEU A 180 -8.03 1.84 -10.83
N CYS A 181 -9.25 1.33 -10.93
CA CYS A 181 -9.51 -0.08 -11.27
C CYS A 181 -8.85 -0.47 -12.60
N ASN A 182 -8.93 0.40 -13.60
CA ASN A 182 -8.35 0.13 -14.92
C ASN A 182 -6.81 0.07 -14.87
N ILE A 183 -6.16 1.01 -14.17
CA ILE A 183 -4.69 1.00 -14.09
C ILE A 183 -4.19 -0.16 -13.23
N MET A 184 -4.87 -0.53 -12.14
CA MET A 184 -4.53 -1.69 -11.33
C MET A 184 -4.60 -2.99 -12.12
N ARG A 185 -5.67 -3.20 -12.90
CA ARG A 185 -5.79 -4.36 -13.80
C ARG A 185 -4.65 -4.41 -14.81
N LYS A 186 -4.32 -3.29 -15.44
CA LYS A 186 -3.23 -3.19 -16.41
C LYS A 186 -1.88 -3.54 -15.77
N VAL A 187 -1.54 -2.89 -14.66
CA VAL A 187 -0.27 -3.08 -13.95
C VAL A 187 -0.10 -4.52 -13.47
N LEU A 188 -1.13 -5.08 -12.82
CA LEU A 188 -1.08 -6.45 -12.34
C LEU A 188 -1.04 -7.46 -13.49
N GLY A 189 -1.70 -7.18 -14.60
CA GLY A 189 -1.57 -7.97 -15.83
C GLY A 189 -0.13 -8.01 -16.34
N MET A 190 0.53 -6.84 -16.45
CA MET A 190 1.94 -6.73 -16.85
C MET A 190 2.86 -7.51 -15.91
N ILE A 191 2.65 -7.38 -14.61
CA ILE A 191 3.43 -8.11 -13.59
C ILE A 191 3.21 -9.62 -13.72
N ASN A 192 1.97 -10.07 -13.91
CA ASN A 192 1.64 -11.48 -14.08
C ASN A 192 2.31 -12.08 -15.34
N GLU A 193 2.19 -11.41 -16.48
CA GLU A 193 2.79 -11.87 -17.73
C GLU A 193 4.31 -11.94 -17.65
N THR A 194 4.91 -10.97 -16.98
CA THR A 194 6.37 -10.87 -16.85
C THR A 194 6.94 -11.86 -15.86
N LEU A 195 6.34 -12.00 -14.69
CA LEU A 195 6.88 -12.77 -13.57
C LEU A 195 6.21 -14.14 -13.38
N LYS A 196 5.23 -14.49 -14.25
CA LYS A 196 4.55 -15.79 -14.31
C LYS A 196 3.90 -16.19 -12.99
N ASN A 197 2.79 -15.52 -12.67
CA ASN A 197 1.99 -15.73 -11.47
C ASN A 197 2.77 -15.55 -10.15
N PRO A 198 3.41 -14.39 -9.92
CA PRO A 198 4.17 -14.17 -8.72
C PRO A 198 3.27 -14.01 -7.50
N SER A 199 3.79 -14.38 -6.31
CA SER A 199 3.17 -13.91 -5.07
C SER A 199 3.35 -12.39 -4.95
N ILE A 200 2.29 -11.68 -4.55
CA ILE A 200 2.25 -10.21 -4.48
C ILE A 200 1.61 -9.75 -3.18
N ASN A 201 2.18 -8.73 -2.60
CA ASN A 201 1.47 -7.86 -1.68
C ASN A 201 1.18 -6.53 -2.37
N PHE A 202 0.01 -5.95 -2.08
CA PHE A 202 -0.17 -4.52 -2.27
C PHE A 202 -0.86 -3.90 -1.05
N TRP A 203 -0.62 -2.62 -0.83
CA TRP A 203 -1.22 -1.85 0.24
C TRP A 203 -1.43 -0.40 -0.19
N ILE A 204 -2.34 0.27 0.50
CA ILE A 204 -2.65 1.68 0.28
C ILE A 204 -2.06 2.48 1.43
N HIS A 205 -1.16 3.41 1.12
CA HIS A 205 -0.68 4.43 2.03
C HIS A 205 -1.53 5.69 1.89
N CYS A 206 -2.06 6.19 2.99
CA CYS A 206 -2.87 7.40 3.06
C CYS A 206 -2.56 8.18 4.34
N LEU A 207 -3.14 9.35 4.50
CA LEU A 207 -3.03 10.12 5.73
C LEU A 207 -3.67 9.37 6.91
N PRO A 208 -3.17 9.56 8.14
CA PRO A 208 -3.85 9.15 9.36
C PRO A 208 -5.25 9.77 9.45
N THR A 209 -6.17 9.07 10.12
CA THR A 209 -7.59 9.47 10.23
C THR A 209 -7.82 10.82 10.91
N THR A 210 -6.85 11.25 11.74
CA THR A 210 -6.89 12.50 12.49
C THR A 210 -6.28 13.69 11.75
N TYR A 211 -5.70 13.46 10.57
CA TYR A 211 -5.10 14.53 9.77
C TYR A 211 -6.14 15.11 8.83
N GLU A 212 -6.19 16.44 8.77
CA GLU A 212 -6.85 17.12 7.65
C GLU A 212 -6.01 16.96 6.38
N ASP A 213 -6.59 17.23 5.21
CA ASP A 213 -5.86 17.13 3.94
C ASP A 213 -4.67 18.09 3.94
N THR A 214 -3.51 17.54 3.63
CA THR A 214 -2.24 18.26 3.69
C THR A 214 -1.66 18.48 2.32
N LYS A 215 -0.94 19.59 2.14
CA LYS A 215 -0.26 19.89 0.87
C LYS A 215 1.02 19.09 0.65
N HIS A 216 1.52 18.38 1.65
CA HIS A 216 2.81 17.70 1.61
C HIS A 216 2.74 16.20 1.38
N TYR A 217 1.60 15.53 1.66
CA TYR A 217 1.45 14.09 1.53
C TYR A 217 0.42 13.73 0.46
N SER A 218 0.71 12.72 -0.36
CA SER A 218 -0.22 12.16 -1.33
C SER A 218 -0.37 10.66 -1.12
N TRP A 219 -1.63 10.18 -1.07
CA TRP A 219 -1.87 8.75 -0.99
C TRP A 219 -1.35 8.03 -2.25
N HIS A 220 -0.97 6.78 -2.10
CA HIS A 220 -0.51 5.94 -3.19
C HIS A 220 -0.70 4.46 -2.88
N ILE A 221 -0.66 3.64 -3.91
CA ILE A 221 -0.65 2.18 -3.77
C ILE A 221 0.76 1.70 -4.07
N GLU A 222 1.28 0.87 -3.20
CA GLU A 222 2.54 0.15 -3.41
C GLU A 222 2.24 -1.31 -3.72
N ILE A 223 2.85 -1.84 -4.77
CA ILE A 223 2.71 -3.23 -5.24
C ILE A 223 4.08 -3.87 -5.15
N ALA A 224 4.20 -4.93 -4.36
CA ALA A 224 5.46 -5.62 -4.08
C ALA A 224 5.41 -7.09 -4.52
N PRO A 225 5.94 -7.43 -5.71
CA PRO A 225 6.15 -8.82 -6.09
C PRO A 225 7.18 -9.49 -5.17
N ARG A 226 6.86 -10.69 -4.67
CA ARG A 226 7.70 -11.42 -3.71
C ARG A 226 8.65 -12.40 -4.42
N VAL A 227 9.49 -11.85 -5.30
CA VAL A 227 10.45 -12.62 -6.10
C VAL A 227 11.81 -12.78 -5.43
N SER A 228 12.10 -11.96 -4.40
CA SER A 228 13.27 -12.08 -3.54
C SER A 228 12.89 -12.19 -2.07
N ARG A 229 13.86 -12.53 -1.22
CA ARG A 229 13.73 -12.54 0.24
C ARG A 229 14.85 -11.70 0.84
N TYR A 230 14.57 -11.03 1.93
CA TYR A 230 15.59 -10.35 2.71
C TYR A 230 16.52 -11.38 3.35
N GLY A 231 17.82 -11.15 3.19
CA GLY A 231 18.86 -11.88 3.87
C GLY A 231 19.22 -11.25 5.22
N GLY A 232 20.28 -11.78 5.85
CA GLY A 232 20.72 -11.28 7.15
C GLY A 232 21.16 -9.83 7.16
N TYR A 233 21.69 -9.33 6.03
CA TYR A 233 22.13 -7.95 5.94
C TYR A 233 20.93 -6.97 5.99
N GLU A 234 19.91 -7.18 5.16
CA GLU A 234 18.70 -6.34 5.15
C GLU A 234 17.98 -6.39 6.49
N LEU A 235 17.84 -7.58 7.06
CA LEU A 235 17.18 -7.78 8.36
C LEU A 235 17.95 -7.16 9.52
N GLY A 236 19.29 -7.24 9.50
CA GLY A 236 20.14 -6.75 10.58
C GLY A 236 20.44 -5.25 10.51
N SER A 237 20.54 -4.69 9.31
CA SER A 237 20.93 -3.29 9.10
C SER A 237 19.76 -2.38 8.74
N GLY A 238 18.66 -2.93 8.21
CA GLY A 238 17.56 -2.15 7.60
C GLY A 238 17.92 -1.53 6.23
N VAL A 239 19.12 -1.82 5.70
CA VAL A 239 19.53 -1.38 4.36
C VAL A 239 19.11 -2.42 3.34
N VAL A 240 18.34 -2.01 2.34
CA VAL A 240 17.84 -2.90 1.31
C VAL A 240 18.80 -2.95 0.12
N ILE A 241 19.10 -4.16 -0.35
CA ILE A 241 19.82 -4.40 -1.61
C ILE A 241 18.78 -4.80 -2.66
N ASP A 242 18.47 -3.88 -3.59
CA ASP A 242 17.64 -4.23 -4.74
C ASP A 242 18.50 -4.89 -5.82
N VAL A 243 18.13 -6.11 -6.21
CA VAL A 243 18.88 -6.92 -7.18
C VAL A 243 18.51 -6.61 -8.63
N VAL A 244 17.47 -5.82 -8.85
CA VAL A 244 17.01 -5.37 -10.19
C VAL A 244 16.76 -3.87 -10.13
N SER A 245 17.55 -3.07 -10.87
CA SER A 245 17.30 -1.64 -10.87
C SER A 245 15.89 -1.31 -11.37
N PRO A 246 15.22 -0.27 -10.80
CA PRO A 246 13.86 0.10 -11.19
C PRO A 246 13.71 0.39 -12.69
N GLU A 247 14.72 0.96 -13.34
CA GLU A 247 14.72 1.22 -14.78
C GLU A 247 14.68 -0.07 -15.60
N LYS A 248 15.47 -1.07 -15.21
CA LYS A 248 15.45 -2.40 -15.84
C LYS A 248 14.14 -3.11 -15.58
N ALA A 249 13.62 -3.03 -14.35
CA ALA A 249 12.31 -3.59 -13.99
C ALA A 249 11.20 -3.00 -14.87
N ALA A 250 11.15 -1.67 -15.02
CA ALA A 250 10.18 -0.98 -15.87
C ALA A 250 10.30 -1.40 -17.35
N ALA A 251 11.54 -1.43 -17.88
CA ALA A 251 11.78 -1.86 -19.25
C ALA A 251 11.32 -3.30 -19.49
N TYR A 252 11.56 -4.18 -18.53
CA TYR A 252 11.17 -5.58 -18.60
C TYR A 252 9.66 -5.76 -18.52
N LEU A 253 8.97 -5.03 -17.65
CA LEU A 253 7.51 -5.02 -17.56
C LEU A 253 6.87 -4.52 -18.86
N ARG A 254 7.36 -3.43 -19.45
CA ARG A 254 6.83 -2.90 -20.73
C ARG A 254 7.03 -3.83 -21.92
N LYS A 255 8.12 -4.58 -21.94
CA LYS A 255 8.44 -5.51 -23.07
C LYS A 255 7.53 -6.71 -23.10
N ASN A 256 7.04 -7.17 -21.95
CA ASN A 256 6.27 -8.39 -21.79
C ASN A 256 4.78 -8.14 -21.50
N ALA A 257 4.30 -6.90 -21.73
CA ALA A 257 2.92 -6.47 -21.51
C ALA A 257 2.04 -6.68 -22.73
#